data_23c571086e8c9cff02a5d0bb8c627f29
#
_entry.id   23c571086e8c9cff02a5d0bb8c627f29
#
_cell.length_a   1.000
_cell.length_b   1.000
_cell.length_c   1.000
_cell.angle_alpha   90.00
_cell.angle_beta   90.00
_cell.angle_gamma   90.00
#
_symmetry.space_group_name_H-M   'P 1'
#
loop_
_entity.id
_entity.type
_entity.pdbx_description
1 polymer ?
#
loop_
_entity_poly.entity_id
_entity_poly.type
_entity_poly.pdbx_seq_one_letter_code
_entity_poly.pdbx_strand_id
1 'polypeptide(L)' 'MARKPLDAIAIADFLAAFPRWTRDGGALVREHRASSERAALRTIRRIGDLAEGADHHPELLWVYDGLTI' A
#
# COMPACT_ATOMS: atom_id res chain seq x y z
N MET A 1 -12.52 5.00 15.53
CA MET A 1 -11.45 5.67 16.30
C MET A 1 -10.45 6.29 15.33
N ALA A 2 -10.21 7.57 15.46
CA ALA A 2 -9.26 8.25 14.59
C ALA A 2 -7.83 7.78 14.88
N ARG A 3 -7.07 7.47 13.83
CA ARG A 3 -5.66 7.14 13.94
C ARG A 3 -4.83 8.42 14.01
N LYS A 4 -3.83 8.42 14.86
CA LYS A 4 -2.85 9.51 14.85
C LYS A 4 -1.99 9.41 13.60
N PRO A 5 -1.75 10.53 12.89
CA PRO A 5 -0.77 10.53 11.81
C PRO A 5 0.61 10.15 12.35
N LEU A 6 1.38 9.45 11.55
CA LEU A 6 2.78 9.18 11.86
C LEU A 6 3.57 10.49 11.79
N ASP A 7 4.51 10.70 12.70
CA ASP A 7 5.40 11.84 12.63
C ASP A 7 6.49 11.63 11.56
N ALA A 8 7.22 12.69 11.23
CA ALA A 8 8.21 12.66 10.17
C ALA A 8 9.34 11.66 10.44
N ILE A 9 9.71 11.47 11.71
CA ILE A 9 10.75 10.51 12.11
C ILE A 9 10.27 9.08 11.90
N ALA A 10 9.05 8.77 12.33
CA ALA A 10 8.47 7.45 12.14
C ALA A 10 8.29 7.11 10.66
N ILE A 11 7.89 8.07 9.83
CA ILE A 11 7.78 7.89 8.37
C ILE A 11 9.16 7.62 7.76
N ALA A 12 10.17 8.39 8.12
CA ALA A 12 11.53 8.20 7.62
C ALA A 12 12.09 6.82 7.99
N ASP A 13 11.88 6.39 9.23
CA ASP A 13 12.29 5.06 9.70
C ASP A 13 11.58 3.95 8.94
N PHE A 14 10.27 4.11 8.69
CA PHE A 14 9.50 3.15 7.90
C PHE A 14 10.04 3.05 6.47
N LEU A 15 10.27 4.18 5.80
CA LEU A 15 10.76 4.19 4.41
C LEU A 15 12.17 3.59 4.30
N ALA A 16 13.02 3.79 5.30
CA ALA A 16 14.34 3.16 5.34
C ALA A 16 14.26 1.64 5.50
N ALA A 17 13.33 1.14 6.31
CA ALA A 17 13.10 -0.29 6.52
C ALA A 17 12.39 -0.95 5.34
N PHE A 18 11.54 -0.21 4.64
CA PHE A 18 10.71 -0.70 3.53
C PHE A 18 10.92 0.15 2.27
N PRO A 19 12.03 0.00 1.56
CA PRO A 19 12.43 0.90 0.47
C PRO A 19 11.54 0.82 -0.77
N ARG A 20 10.63 -0.16 -0.87
CA ARG A 20 9.65 -0.23 -1.95
C ARG A 20 8.47 0.73 -1.76
N TRP A 21 8.32 1.28 -0.56
CA TRP A 21 7.33 2.30 -0.28
C TRP A 21 7.95 3.68 -0.48
N THR A 22 7.16 4.60 -0.98
CA THR A 22 7.57 6.00 -1.14
C THR A 22 6.55 6.90 -0.48
N ARG A 23 6.94 8.11 -0.19
CA ARG A 23 6.05 9.15 0.31
C ARG A 23 5.61 10.04 -0.83
N ASP A 24 4.29 10.23 -0.95
CA ASP A 24 3.70 11.15 -1.91
C ASP A 24 2.72 12.06 -1.16
N GLY A 25 3.15 13.30 -0.87
CA GLY A 25 2.38 14.21 -0.05
C GLY A 25 2.15 13.63 1.35
N GLY A 26 0.90 13.50 1.76
CA GLY A 26 0.50 12.91 3.04
C GLY A 26 0.33 11.39 3.02
N ALA A 27 0.65 10.72 1.92
CA ALA A 27 0.41 9.29 1.74
C ALA A 27 1.71 8.50 1.61
N LEU A 28 1.68 7.24 2.05
CA LEU A 28 2.69 6.24 1.74
C LEU A 28 2.18 5.42 0.54
N VAL A 29 3.00 5.32 -0.49
CA VAL A 29 2.62 4.72 -1.77
C VAL A 29 3.59 3.62 -2.14
N ARG A 30 3.06 2.51 -2.64
CA ARG A 30 3.84 1.42 -3.20
C ARG A 30 3.33 1.07 -4.59
N GLU A 31 4.24 1.03 -5.54
CA GLU A 31 3.99 0.47 -6.85
C GLU A 31 4.42 -1.00 -6.85
N HIS A 32 3.57 -1.85 -7.39
CA HIS A 32 3.80 -3.28 -7.49
C HIS A 32 3.43 -3.77 -8.89
N ARG A 33 4.33 -4.48 -9.53
CA ARG A 33 4.05 -5.14 -10.80
C ARG A 33 3.97 -6.65 -10.56
N ALA A 34 2.79 -7.22 -10.83
CA ALA A 34 2.58 -8.65 -10.73
C ALA A 34 3.08 -9.36 -11.99
N SER A 35 3.16 -10.68 -11.94
CA SER A 35 3.58 -11.51 -13.08
C SER A 35 2.53 -11.57 -14.19
N SER A 36 1.28 -11.24 -13.89
CA SER A 36 0.16 -11.23 -14.83
C SER A 36 -1.00 -10.41 -14.26
N GLU A 37 -2.00 -10.13 -15.08
CA GLU A 37 -3.24 -9.48 -14.61
C GLU A 37 -3.95 -10.35 -13.57
N ARG A 38 -3.98 -11.66 -13.76
CA ARG A 38 -4.58 -12.58 -12.80
C ARG A 38 -3.83 -12.58 -11.47
N ALA A 39 -2.51 -12.52 -11.51
CA ALA A 39 -1.70 -12.41 -10.30
C ALA A 39 -1.95 -11.07 -9.58
N ALA A 40 -2.13 -9.98 -10.32
CA ALA A 40 -2.51 -8.69 -9.76
C ALA A 40 -3.86 -8.77 -9.04
N LEU A 41 -4.84 -9.44 -9.64
CA LEU A 41 -6.16 -9.63 -9.03
C LEU A 41 -6.06 -10.41 -7.72
N ARG A 42 -5.25 -11.47 -7.67
CA ARG A 42 -5.03 -12.22 -6.42
C ARG A 42 -4.40 -11.34 -5.33
N THR A 43 -3.47 -10.49 -5.71
CA THR A 43 -2.84 -9.54 -4.79
C THR A 43 -3.85 -8.53 -4.25
N ILE A 44 -4.70 -7.98 -5.11
CA ILE A 44 -5.77 -7.07 -4.71
C ILE A 44 -6.68 -7.73 -3.68
N ARG A 45 -7.09 -8.97 -3.92
CA ARG A 45 -7.97 -9.71 -3.01
C ARG A 45 -7.30 -9.90 -1.65
N ARG A 46 -6.02 -10.26 -1.64
CA ARG A 46 -5.28 -10.42 -0.39
C ARG A 46 -5.15 -9.10 0.38
N ILE A 47 -4.87 -8.01 -0.32
CA ILE A 47 -4.82 -6.67 0.28
C ILE A 47 -6.19 -6.32 0.88
N GLY A 48 -7.26 -6.57 0.15
CA GLY A 48 -8.62 -6.32 0.62
C GLY A 48 -8.96 -7.11 1.89
N ASP A 49 -8.62 -8.39 1.92
CA ASP A 49 -8.85 -9.24 3.10
C ASP A 49 -8.06 -8.74 4.31
N LEU A 50 -6.80 -8.37 4.12
CA LEU A 50 -5.97 -7.81 5.19
C LEU A 50 -6.49 -6.44 5.66
N ALA A 51 -6.94 -5.60 4.74
CA ALA A 51 -7.50 -4.29 5.04
C ALA A 51 -8.78 -4.40 5.88
N GLU A 52 -9.65 -5.35 5.55
CA GLU A 52 -10.86 -5.63 6.33
C GLU A 52 -10.50 -6.06 7.75
N GLY A 53 -9.54 -6.96 7.91
CA GLY A 53 -9.09 -7.41 9.22
C GLY A 53 -8.48 -6.30 10.07
N ALA A 54 -7.80 -5.35 9.44
CA ALA A 54 -7.17 -4.21 10.10
C ALA A 54 -8.08 -2.98 10.22
N ASP A 55 -9.29 -3.03 9.65
CA ASP A 55 -10.21 -1.90 9.53
C ASP A 55 -9.52 -0.67 8.92
N HIS A 56 -8.74 -0.90 7.89
CA HIS A 56 -8.00 0.13 7.18
C HIS A 56 -8.02 -0.17 5.68
N HIS A 57 -8.69 0.67 4.90
CA HIS A 57 -8.90 0.46 3.47
C HIS A 57 -7.99 1.39 2.68
N PRO A 58 -6.92 0.88 2.05
CA PRO A 58 -6.04 1.69 1.21
C PRO A 58 -6.73 2.06 -0.10
N GLU A 59 -6.27 3.12 -0.72
CA GLU A 59 -6.62 3.39 -2.11
C GLU A 59 -5.78 2.49 -3.00
N LEU A 60 -6.43 1.90 -4.00
CA LEU A 60 -5.77 1.01 -4.96
C LEU A 60 -6.04 1.51 -6.38
N LEU A 61 -5.00 1.59 -7.18
CA LEU A 61 -5.10 1.78 -8.62
C LEU A 61 -4.57 0.53 -9.31
N TRP A 62 -5.40 -0.07 -10.14
CA TRP A 62 -5.06 -1.28 -10.89
C TRP A 62 -5.10 -1.00 -12.37
N VAL A 63 -3.95 -1.15 -13.03
CA VAL A 63 -3.82 -1.01 -14.48
C VAL A 63 -3.04 -2.22 -15.00
N TYR A 64 -3.72 -3.13 -15.71
CA TYR A 64 -3.15 -4.38 -16.19
C TYR A 64 -2.51 -5.20 -15.06
N ASP A 65 -1.20 -5.42 -15.10
CA ASP A 65 -0.45 -6.17 -14.09
C ASP A 65 0.17 -5.26 -13.02
N GLY A 66 -0.04 -3.96 -13.11
CA GLY A 66 0.51 -2.96 -12.20
C GLY A 66 -0.49 -2.52 -11.15
N LEU A 67 -0.02 -2.43 -9.91
CA LEU A 67 -0.80 -1.92 -8.78
C LEU A 67 -0.09 -0.73 -8.16
N THR A 68 -0.87 0.30 -7.82
CA THR A 68 -0.42 1.38 -6.93
C THR A 68 -1.26 1.30 -5.66
N ILE A 69 -0.57 1.18 -4.55
CA ILE A 69 -1.19 0.97 -3.23
C ILE A 69 -0.99 2.22 -2.38
#